data_754ae3cc51732f625ae5b4a196bd552c
#
_entry.id   754ae3cc51732f625ae5b4a196bd552c
#
_cell.length_a   1.000
_cell.length_b   1.000
_cell.length_c   1.000
_cell.angle_alpha   90.00
_cell.angle_beta   90.00
_cell.angle_gamma   90.00
#
_symmetry.space_group_name_H-M   'P 1'
#
loop_
_entity.id
_entity.type
_entity.pdbx_description
1 polymer ?
#
loop_
_entity_poly.entity_id
_entity_poly.type
_entity_poly.pdbx_seq_one_letter_code
_entity_poly.pdbx_strand_id
1 'polypeptide(L)'
;MIKGQKVKENNMSNYVISCCSTADLTREHMLERNIKYACFHYELDGKEYMDDLGQSMPLPDFYKAMEAGAMTKTSQINQEEYMEYFRQFLDEGYDVLHCTLSSGISGTVNSARLAKEALKEEYPDRKIYVIDSLAASSGFGLLMDKLADLRDSGMDIDTLADWTMEHRLEVNHWFFSSDLTFFIRGGRISKTAGFVGNVLNICPFMNVSNEGKLIVREKIRTKKKAIKEMLVKMQALCKDGAD
;
A
#
# COMPACT_ATOMS: atom_id res chain seq x y z
N MET A 1 30.67 -34.93 -29.76
CA MET A 1 30.94 -34.01 -28.63
C MET A 1 29.86 -32.94 -28.65
N ILE A 2 28.81 -33.15 -27.86
CA ILE A 2 27.70 -32.21 -27.74
C ILE A 2 28.04 -31.30 -26.54
N LYS A 3 28.30 -30.01 -26.81
CA LYS A 3 28.56 -29.02 -25.79
C LYS A 3 27.28 -28.81 -24.96
N GLY A 4 27.38 -29.10 -23.66
CA GLY A 4 26.29 -28.86 -22.73
C GLY A 4 25.86 -27.40 -22.69
N GLN A 5 24.60 -27.16 -22.98
CA GLN A 5 23.94 -25.92 -22.63
C GLN A 5 23.88 -25.86 -21.09
N LYS A 6 24.61 -24.90 -20.50
CA LYS A 6 24.37 -24.48 -19.13
C LYS A 6 22.93 -23.96 -19.08
N VAL A 7 22.07 -24.71 -18.44
CA VAL A 7 20.81 -24.22 -17.92
C VAL A 7 21.15 -23.00 -17.06
N LYS A 8 20.67 -21.82 -17.41
CA LYS A 8 20.72 -20.68 -16.51
C LYS A 8 19.95 -21.12 -15.25
N GLU A 9 20.68 -21.33 -14.16
CA GLU A 9 20.06 -21.35 -12.85
C GLU A 9 19.25 -20.06 -12.75
N ASN A 10 17.92 -20.20 -12.64
CA ASN A 10 17.04 -19.11 -12.29
C ASN A 10 17.55 -18.59 -10.94
N ASN A 11 18.13 -17.41 -10.94
CA ASN A 11 18.50 -16.69 -9.74
C ASN A 11 17.20 -16.27 -9.05
N MET A 12 16.53 -17.23 -8.38
CA MET A 12 15.42 -16.90 -7.50
C MET A 12 16.02 -16.05 -6.38
N SER A 13 15.53 -14.83 -6.28
CA SER A 13 15.92 -13.92 -5.20
C SER A 13 15.72 -14.62 -3.86
N ASN A 14 16.74 -14.61 -3.00
CA ASN A 14 16.70 -15.25 -1.66
C ASN A 14 15.87 -14.41 -0.66
N TYR A 15 14.95 -13.62 -1.14
CA TYR A 15 14.08 -12.77 -0.34
C TYR A 15 12.69 -12.63 -0.95
N VAL A 16 11.74 -12.26 -0.10
CA VAL A 16 10.39 -11.91 -0.52
C VAL A 16 10.17 -10.40 -0.42
N ILE A 17 9.42 -9.85 -1.38
CA ILE A 17 8.82 -8.52 -1.22
C ILE A 17 7.38 -8.66 -0.73
N SER A 18 7.01 -7.78 0.16
CA SER A 18 5.75 -7.85 0.89
C SER A 18 5.17 -6.47 1.15
N CYS A 19 3.86 -6.38 1.26
CA CYS A 19 3.15 -5.15 1.61
C CYS A 19 1.94 -5.41 2.52
N CYS A 20 1.17 -4.36 2.81
CA CYS A 20 -0.14 -4.49 3.41
C CYS A 20 -1.21 -4.67 2.31
N SER A 21 -2.33 -5.31 2.63
CA SER A 21 -3.50 -5.44 1.73
C SER A 21 -3.99 -4.09 1.16
N THR A 22 -3.74 -3.00 1.88
CA THR A 22 -4.08 -1.62 1.53
C THR A 22 -3.32 -1.04 0.32
N ALA A 23 -2.53 -1.86 -0.39
CA ALA A 23 -1.90 -1.49 -1.66
C ALA A 23 -2.90 -1.46 -2.84
N ASP A 24 -4.14 -1.95 -2.61
CA ASP A 24 -5.24 -1.95 -3.59
C ASP A 24 -4.89 -2.61 -4.95
N LEU A 25 -3.97 -3.58 -4.92
CA LEU A 25 -3.74 -4.50 -6.03
C LEU A 25 -4.70 -5.68 -5.91
N THR A 26 -5.11 -6.25 -7.04
CA THR A 26 -5.94 -7.45 -7.01
C THR A 26 -5.13 -8.66 -6.52
N ARG A 27 -5.83 -9.66 -5.98
CA ARG A 27 -5.19 -10.90 -5.54
C ARG A 27 -4.42 -11.58 -6.68
N GLU A 28 -5.01 -11.61 -7.86
CA GLU A 28 -4.42 -12.19 -9.07
C GLU A 28 -3.11 -11.48 -9.41
N HIS A 29 -3.09 -10.15 -9.37
CA HIS A 29 -1.89 -9.36 -9.64
C HIS A 29 -0.80 -9.60 -8.58
N MET A 30 -1.16 -9.63 -7.29
CA MET A 30 -0.23 -9.96 -6.20
C MET A 30 0.43 -11.34 -6.41
N LEU A 31 -0.37 -12.35 -6.80
CA LEU A 31 0.12 -13.69 -7.08
C LEU A 31 1.03 -13.73 -8.31
N GLU A 32 0.60 -13.13 -9.42
CA GLU A 32 1.37 -13.07 -10.68
C GLU A 32 2.74 -12.40 -10.47
N ARG A 33 2.75 -11.31 -9.69
CA ARG A 33 3.98 -10.56 -9.39
C ARG A 33 4.75 -11.13 -8.19
N ASN A 34 4.30 -12.24 -7.59
CA ASN A 34 4.89 -12.82 -6.38
C ASN A 34 5.13 -11.76 -5.28
N ILE A 35 4.15 -10.88 -5.07
CA ILE A 35 4.11 -9.92 -3.97
C ILE A 35 3.30 -10.54 -2.84
N LYS A 36 3.90 -10.67 -1.66
CA LYS A 36 3.22 -11.14 -0.46
C LYS A 36 2.48 -10.00 0.22
N TYR A 37 1.40 -10.29 0.93
CA TYR A 37 0.67 -9.24 1.64
C TYR A 37 0.19 -9.70 3.02
N ALA A 38 0.26 -8.78 3.97
CA ALA A 38 -0.32 -8.91 5.29
C ALA A 38 -1.69 -8.23 5.30
N CYS A 39 -2.71 -8.92 5.81
CA CYS A 39 -4.08 -8.44 5.80
C CYS A 39 -4.34 -7.48 6.96
N PHE A 40 -4.91 -6.33 6.67
CA PHE A 40 -5.55 -5.46 7.65
C PHE A 40 -6.87 -6.10 8.13
N HIS A 41 -7.50 -5.51 9.14
CA HIS A 41 -8.81 -5.92 9.61
C HIS A 41 -9.80 -4.78 9.45
N TYR A 42 -11.06 -5.15 9.28
CA TYR A 42 -12.17 -4.22 9.34
C TYR A 42 -13.39 -4.85 10.01
N GLU A 43 -14.18 -4.01 10.59
CA GLU A 43 -15.46 -4.34 11.17
C GLU A 43 -16.58 -3.80 10.25
N LEU A 44 -17.59 -4.60 10.01
CA LEU A 44 -18.80 -4.22 9.30
C LEU A 44 -19.99 -4.60 10.18
N ASP A 45 -20.71 -3.60 10.74
CA ASP A 45 -21.83 -3.77 11.65
C ASP A 45 -21.55 -4.71 12.83
N GLY A 46 -20.37 -4.56 13.45
CA GLY A 46 -19.95 -5.34 14.62
C GLY A 46 -19.35 -6.72 14.29
N LYS A 47 -19.28 -7.11 13.03
CA LYS A 47 -18.61 -8.34 12.61
C LYS A 47 -17.23 -8.03 12.04
N GLU A 48 -16.20 -8.71 12.55
CA GLU A 48 -14.82 -8.57 12.10
C GLU A 48 -14.53 -9.42 10.86
N TYR A 49 -13.70 -8.85 9.97
CA TYR A 49 -13.21 -9.47 8.76
C TYR A 49 -11.73 -9.12 8.55
N MET A 50 -11.02 -10.00 7.89
CA MET A 50 -9.71 -9.68 7.32
C MET A 50 -9.89 -9.03 5.95
N ASP A 51 -9.06 -8.04 5.65
CA ASP A 51 -8.93 -7.49 4.30
C ASP A 51 -8.08 -8.45 3.44
N ASP A 52 -8.70 -9.55 3.05
CA ASP A 52 -8.10 -10.63 2.27
C ASP A 52 -8.29 -10.45 0.74
N LEU A 53 -8.40 -9.20 0.31
CA LEU A 53 -8.62 -8.78 -1.07
C LEU A 53 -9.95 -9.31 -1.65
N GLY A 54 -10.97 -9.36 -0.80
CA GLY A 54 -12.34 -9.68 -1.20
C GLY A 54 -12.68 -11.17 -1.25
N GLN A 55 -11.87 -12.05 -0.66
CA GLN A 55 -12.14 -13.49 -0.62
C GLN A 55 -13.25 -13.85 0.38
N SER A 56 -13.17 -13.36 1.61
CA SER A 56 -14.18 -13.60 2.64
C SER A 56 -15.40 -12.66 2.51
N MET A 57 -15.19 -11.46 1.98
CA MET A 57 -16.24 -10.48 1.71
C MET A 57 -15.98 -9.84 0.35
N PRO A 58 -16.76 -10.19 -0.70
CA PRO A 58 -16.63 -9.56 -2.02
C PRO A 58 -16.77 -8.03 -1.94
N LEU A 59 -15.85 -7.29 -2.56
CA LEU A 59 -15.84 -5.83 -2.53
C LEU A 59 -17.18 -5.19 -2.96
N PRO A 60 -17.91 -5.69 -3.97
CA PRO A 60 -19.23 -5.16 -4.31
C PRO A 60 -20.25 -5.29 -3.18
N ASP A 61 -20.20 -6.39 -2.41
CA ASP A 61 -21.13 -6.61 -1.30
C ASP A 61 -20.78 -5.70 -0.11
N PHE A 62 -19.47 -5.51 0.15
CA PHE A 62 -18.99 -4.56 1.15
C PHE A 62 -19.46 -3.14 0.85
N TYR A 63 -19.25 -2.64 -0.38
CA TYR A 63 -19.69 -1.29 -0.76
C TYR A 63 -21.20 -1.14 -0.74
N LYS A 64 -21.95 -2.16 -1.17
CA LYS A 64 -23.42 -2.18 -1.10
C LYS A 64 -23.92 -2.08 0.35
N ALA A 65 -23.28 -2.77 1.29
CA ALA A 65 -23.61 -2.64 2.71
C ALA A 65 -23.34 -1.22 3.23
N MET A 66 -22.19 -0.61 2.85
CA MET A 66 -21.88 0.77 3.21
C MET A 66 -22.89 1.77 2.63
N GLU A 67 -23.32 1.60 1.40
CA GLU A 67 -24.37 2.41 0.77
C GLU A 67 -25.72 2.27 1.48
N ALA A 68 -26.01 1.07 2.01
CA ALA A 68 -27.19 0.80 2.83
C ALA A 68 -27.07 1.37 4.26
N GLY A 69 -25.92 1.96 4.62
CA GLY A 69 -25.71 2.62 5.91
C GLY A 69 -24.91 1.82 6.93
N ALA A 70 -24.37 0.66 6.56
CA ALA A 70 -23.54 -0.13 7.46
C ALA A 70 -22.36 0.68 8.00
N MET A 71 -22.06 0.46 9.28
CA MET A 71 -20.94 1.12 9.96
C MET A 71 -19.68 0.31 9.79
N THR A 72 -18.62 1.01 9.36
CA THR A 72 -17.31 0.38 9.17
C THR A 72 -16.26 1.01 10.06
N LYS A 73 -15.35 0.17 10.55
CA LYS A 73 -14.18 0.58 11.31
C LYS A 73 -12.99 -0.29 10.87
N THR A 74 -11.82 0.29 10.78
CA THR A 74 -10.59 -0.45 10.40
C THR A 74 -9.66 -0.55 11.59
N SER A 75 -8.93 -1.66 11.69
CA SER A 75 -7.82 -1.84 12.62
C SER A 75 -6.55 -2.25 11.86
N GLN A 76 -5.42 -1.81 12.39
CA GLN A 76 -4.12 -2.13 11.83
C GLN A 76 -3.67 -3.52 12.28
N ILE A 77 -2.70 -4.09 11.58
CA ILE A 77 -1.99 -5.30 11.97
C ILE A 77 -1.18 -4.99 13.23
N ASN A 78 -1.27 -5.82 14.25
CA ASN A 78 -0.53 -5.67 15.48
C ASN A 78 0.87 -6.33 15.41
N GLN A 79 1.65 -6.26 16.49
CA GLN A 79 3.02 -6.78 16.53
C GLN A 79 3.05 -8.31 16.40
N GLU A 80 2.20 -9.02 17.12
CA GLU A 80 2.15 -10.48 17.14
C GLU A 80 1.78 -11.03 15.77
N GLU A 81 0.81 -10.44 15.11
CA GLU A 81 0.39 -10.79 13.76
C GLU A 81 1.52 -10.58 12.74
N TYR A 82 2.30 -9.49 12.87
CA TYR A 82 3.47 -9.29 12.03
C TYR A 82 4.59 -10.29 12.33
N MET A 83 4.78 -10.68 13.58
CA MET A 83 5.76 -11.72 13.93
C MET A 83 5.39 -13.05 13.27
N GLU A 84 4.13 -13.48 13.39
CA GLU A 84 3.63 -14.69 12.74
C GLU A 84 3.75 -14.61 11.21
N TYR A 85 3.42 -13.45 10.65
CA TYR A 85 3.51 -13.22 9.21
C TYR A 85 4.95 -13.26 8.68
N PHE A 86 5.91 -12.68 9.38
CA PHE A 86 7.31 -12.71 8.94
C PHE A 86 7.95 -14.08 9.14
N ARG A 87 7.62 -14.81 10.24
CA ARG A 87 8.12 -16.16 10.49
C ARG A 87 7.87 -17.11 9.33
N GLN A 88 6.73 -17.03 8.65
CA GLN A 88 6.41 -17.88 7.51
C GLN A 88 7.52 -17.88 6.44
N PHE A 89 8.16 -16.75 6.23
CA PHE A 89 9.23 -16.60 5.24
C PHE A 89 10.61 -16.89 5.83
N LEU A 90 10.84 -16.47 7.06
CA LEU A 90 12.12 -16.66 7.75
C LEU A 90 12.40 -18.13 8.02
N ASP A 91 11.39 -18.93 8.39
CA ASP A 91 11.47 -20.38 8.57
C ASP A 91 11.82 -21.10 7.27
N GLU A 92 11.38 -20.59 6.13
CA GLU A 92 11.73 -21.07 4.80
C GLU A 92 13.12 -20.58 4.33
N GLY A 93 13.81 -19.76 5.13
CA GLY A 93 15.14 -19.25 4.83
C GLY A 93 15.15 -18.00 3.94
N TYR A 94 14.02 -17.33 3.75
CA TYR A 94 13.96 -16.07 3.00
C TYR A 94 14.23 -14.87 3.89
N ASP A 95 14.88 -13.86 3.34
CA ASP A 95 14.88 -12.50 3.87
C ASP A 95 13.57 -11.79 3.47
N VAL A 96 13.20 -10.73 4.19
CA VAL A 96 11.93 -10.03 3.99
C VAL A 96 12.14 -8.53 3.77
N LEU A 97 11.63 -8.00 2.66
CA LEU A 97 11.44 -6.57 2.46
C LEU A 97 9.94 -6.27 2.51
N HIS A 98 9.49 -5.65 3.60
CA HIS A 98 8.09 -5.30 3.83
C HIS A 98 7.88 -3.80 3.76
N CYS A 99 7.06 -3.35 2.81
CA CYS A 99 6.57 -1.99 2.76
C CYS A 99 5.24 -1.87 3.50
N THR A 100 5.09 -0.87 4.34
CA THR A 100 3.84 -0.62 5.08
C THR A 100 3.03 0.50 4.46
N LEU A 101 1.71 0.50 4.71
CA LEU A 101 0.89 1.69 4.54
C LEU A 101 1.54 2.87 5.27
N SER A 102 1.42 4.06 4.70
CA SER A 102 1.99 5.31 5.23
C SER A 102 1.77 5.50 6.73
N SER A 103 2.83 5.90 7.45
CA SER A 103 2.77 6.30 8.86
C SER A 103 1.90 7.55 9.09
N GLY A 104 1.67 8.36 8.07
CA GLY A 104 0.75 9.50 8.12
C GLY A 104 -0.73 9.11 8.13
N ILE A 105 -1.05 7.81 7.89
CA ILE A 105 -2.40 7.26 7.77
C ILE A 105 -2.67 6.19 8.82
N SER A 106 -1.67 5.38 9.18
CA SER A 106 -1.78 4.25 10.11
C SER A 106 -0.52 4.09 10.97
N GLY A 107 -0.69 3.59 12.17
CA GLY A 107 0.44 3.22 13.06
C GLY A 107 1.09 1.87 12.72
N THR A 108 0.64 1.17 11.69
CA THR A 108 1.05 -0.21 11.34
C THR A 108 2.57 -0.37 11.16
N VAL A 109 3.27 0.67 10.69
CA VAL A 109 4.72 0.66 10.55
C VAL A 109 5.43 0.42 11.89
N ASN A 110 4.90 0.97 12.99
CA ASN A 110 5.49 0.75 14.32
C ASN A 110 5.31 -0.69 14.77
N SER A 111 4.14 -1.30 14.54
CA SER A 111 3.89 -2.71 14.83
C SER A 111 4.86 -3.62 14.06
N ALA A 112 5.04 -3.36 12.75
CA ALA A 112 5.98 -4.11 11.92
C ALA A 112 7.45 -3.93 12.38
N ARG A 113 7.85 -2.73 12.80
CA ARG A 113 9.20 -2.48 13.35
C ARG A 113 9.43 -3.20 14.66
N LEU A 114 8.45 -3.20 15.56
CA LEU A 114 8.53 -3.95 16.82
C LEU A 114 8.62 -5.45 16.57
N ALA A 115 7.86 -5.98 15.62
CA ALA A 115 7.95 -7.38 15.20
C ALA A 115 9.34 -7.73 14.64
N LYS A 116 9.91 -6.87 13.78
CA LYS A 116 11.28 -7.02 13.27
C LYS A 116 12.30 -7.10 14.40
N GLU A 117 12.25 -6.17 15.37
CA GLU A 117 13.21 -6.17 16.48
C GLU A 117 13.05 -7.40 17.38
N ALA A 118 11.82 -7.86 17.63
CA ALA A 118 11.56 -9.09 18.39
C ALA A 118 12.09 -10.35 17.70
N LEU A 119 12.02 -10.41 16.36
CA LEU A 119 12.49 -11.56 15.58
C LEU A 119 14.00 -11.59 15.37
N LYS A 120 14.71 -10.50 15.64
CA LYS A 120 16.14 -10.37 15.38
C LYS A 120 17.01 -11.38 16.17
N GLU A 121 16.61 -11.69 17.40
CA GLU A 121 17.32 -12.69 18.22
C GLU A 121 17.02 -14.11 17.76
N GLU A 122 15.81 -14.35 17.26
CA GLU A 122 15.36 -15.66 16.79
C GLU A 122 15.94 -16.00 15.41
N TYR A 123 16.16 -14.98 14.55
CA TYR A 123 16.67 -15.12 13.18
C TYR A 123 17.90 -14.21 12.91
N PRO A 124 19.03 -14.42 13.61
CA PRO A 124 20.18 -13.50 13.54
C PRO A 124 20.82 -13.41 12.14
N ASP A 125 20.68 -14.46 11.32
CA ASP A 125 21.23 -14.52 9.96
C ASP A 125 20.26 -14.04 8.88
N ARG A 126 19.05 -13.62 9.25
CA ARG A 126 18.03 -13.15 8.31
C ARG A 126 17.89 -11.64 8.32
N LYS A 127 17.59 -11.09 7.16
CA LYS A 127 17.34 -9.65 6.99
C LYS A 127 15.85 -9.38 6.95
N ILE A 128 15.40 -8.43 7.75
CA ILE A 128 14.02 -7.91 7.70
C ILE A 128 14.10 -6.41 7.50
N TYR A 129 13.68 -5.93 6.35
CA TYR A 129 13.50 -4.51 6.06
C TYR A 129 12.03 -4.14 6.24
N VAL A 130 11.75 -3.15 7.09
CA VAL A 130 10.42 -2.55 7.27
C VAL A 130 10.50 -1.11 6.82
N ILE A 131 9.86 -0.82 5.70
CA ILE A 131 9.91 0.48 5.04
C ILE A 131 8.52 1.14 5.12
N ASP A 132 8.48 2.34 5.67
CA ASP A 132 7.31 3.21 5.55
C ASP A 132 7.22 3.70 4.11
N SER A 133 6.21 3.27 3.38
CA SER A 133 6.06 3.65 1.97
C SER A 133 5.75 5.13 1.78
N LEU A 134 5.21 5.81 2.81
CA LEU A 134 4.60 7.15 2.71
C LEU A 134 3.53 7.23 1.62
N ALA A 135 2.96 6.10 1.26
CA ALA A 135 2.03 5.88 0.17
C ALA A 135 0.75 5.18 0.65
N ALA A 136 -0.28 5.20 -0.16
CA ALA A 136 -1.55 4.54 0.08
C ALA A 136 -2.23 4.14 -1.24
N SER A 137 -3.15 3.15 -1.17
CA SER A 137 -4.02 2.77 -2.29
C SER A 137 -3.21 2.43 -3.56
N SER A 138 -3.72 2.75 -4.74
CA SER A 138 -3.11 2.44 -6.03
C SER A 138 -1.68 2.98 -6.21
N GLY A 139 -1.34 4.12 -5.61
CA GLY A 139 0.04 4.60 -5.64
C GLY A 139 0.98 3.75 -4.78
N PHE A 140 0.49 3.18 -3.67
CA PHE A 140 1.25 2.18 -2.92
C PHE A 140 1.41 0.89 -3.75
N GLY A 141 0.34 0.47 -4.45
CA GLY A 141 0.40 -0.65 -5.39
C GLY A 141 1.42 -0.44 -6.51
N LEU A 142 1.47 0.75 -7.10
CA LEU A 142 2.44 1.10 -8.14
C LEU A 142 3.89 1.02 -7.62
N LEU A 143 4.15 1.49 -6.38
CA LEU A 143 5.46 1.32 -5.75
C LEU A 143 5.81 -0.17 -5.62
N MET A 144 4.89 -1.00 -5.14
CA MET A 144 5.12 -2.43 -4.98
C MET A 144 5.37 -3.14 -6.31
N ASP A 145 4.66 -2.75 -7.36
CA ASP A 145 4.86 -3.30 -8.71
C ASP A 145 6.24 -2.94 -9.25
N LYS A 146 6.70 -1.70 -9.02
CA LYS A 146 8.06 -1.28 -9.35
C LYS A 146 9.13 -2.05 -8.59
N LEU A 147 8.90 -2.34 -7.29
CA LEU A 147 9.81 -3.17 -6.51
C LEU A 147 9.87 -4.61 -7.04
N ALA A 148 8.75 -5.14 -7.54
CA ALA A 148 8.72 -6.44 -8.20
C ALA A 148 9.57 -6.43 -9.48
N ASP A 149 9.51 -5.40 -10.32
CA ASP A 149 10.36 -5.26 -11.51
C ASP A 149 11.85 -5.28 -11.16
N LEU A 150 12.24 -4.51 -10.14
CA LEU A 150 13.63 -4.41 -9.70
C LEU A 150 14.14 -5.74 -9.12
N ARG A 151 13.35 -6.42 -8.28
CA ARG A 151 13.64 -7.78 -7.81
C ARG A 151 13.82 -8.75 -8.97
N ASP A 152 12.90 -8.73 -9.92
CA ASP A 152 12.90 -9.65 -11.07
C ASP A 152 14.07 -9.37 -12.03
N SER A 153 14.60 -8.14 -12.01
CA SER A 153 15.86 -7.78 -12.70
C SER A 153 17.12 -8.28 -12.00
N GLY A 154 16.97 -8.87 -10.79
CA GLY A 154 18.08 -9.45 -10.03
C GLY A 154 18.71 -8.50 -9.01
N MET A 155 18.01 -7.41 -8.63
CA MET A 155 18.49 -6.51 -7.56
C MET A 155 18.48 -7.25 -6.21
N ASP A 156 19.54 -7.15 -5.43
CA ASP A 156 19.61 -7.73 -4.09
C ASP A 156 18.78 -6.92 -3.09
N ILE A 157 18.47 -7.53 -1.94
CA ILE A 157 17.55 -6.96 -0.96
C ILE A 157 18.05 -5.65 -0.33
N ASP A 158 19.36 -5.52 -0.09
CA ASP A 158 19.95 -4.33 0.52
C ASP A 158 19.85 -3.15 -0.44
N THR A 159 20.26 -3.37 -1.69
CA THR A 159 20.14 -2.38 -2.76
C THR A 159 18.67 -2.00 -3.02
N LEU A 160 17.74 -2.97 -2.98
CA LEU A 160 16.32 -2.70 -3.16
C LEU A 160 15.73 -1.88 -2.00
N ALA A 161 16.16 -2.17 -0.77
CA ALA A 161 15.72 -1.39 0.41
C ALA A 161 16.20 0.06 0.33
N ASP A 162 17.46 0.29 -0.04
CA ASP A 162 18.02 1.63 -0.22
C ASP A 162 17.33 2.37 -1.36
N TRP A 163 17.15 1.71 -2.51
CA TRP A 163 16.40 2.26 -3.64
C TRP A 163 14.98 2.69 -3.23
N THR A 164 14.30 1.83 -2.47
CA THR A 164 12.94 2.13 -2.00
C THR A 164 12.91 3.38 -1.13
N MET A 165 13.85 3.51 -0.20
CA MET A 165 13.96 4.68 0.67
C MET A 165 14.22 5.97 -0.11
N GLU A 166 15.03 5.91 -1.15
CA GLU A 166 15.38 7.06 -1.99
C GLU A 166 14.21 7.48 -2.90
N HIS A 167 13.51 6.51 -3.51
CA HIS A 167 12.56 6.77 -4.59
C HIS A 167 11.08 6.74 -4.19
N ARG A 168 10.72 6.29 -2.97
CA ARG A 168 9.32 6.16 -2.53
C ARG A 168 8.48 7.43 -2.67
N LEU A 169 9.08 8.62 -2.64
CA LEU A 169 8.41 9.90 -2.82
C LEU A 169 8.27 10.33 -4.29
N GLU A 170 8.80 9.58 -5.22
CA GLU A 170 8.64 9.85 -6.65
C GLU A 170 7.26 9.42 -7.17
N VAL A 171 6.55 8.56 -6.44
CA VAL A 171 5.18 8.19 -6.74
C VAL A 171 4.24 9.33 -6.34
N ASN A 172 3.65 9.99 -7.34
CA ASN A 172 2.76 11.12 -7.14
C ASN A 172 1.31 10.65 -6.95
N HIS A 173 0.76 10.83 -5.76
CA HIS A 173 -0.60 10.43 -5.43
C HIS A 173 -1.54 11.64 -5.51
N TRP A 174 -2.28 11.78 -6.59
CA TRP A 174 -3.33 12.79 -6.74
C TRP A 174 -4.68 12.11 -6.91
N PHE A 175 -5.69 12.58 -6.22
CA PHE A 175 -7.02 12.01 -6.27
C PHE A 175 -8.08 13.05 -5.90
N PHE A 176 -9.33 12.76 -6.18
CA PHE A 176 -10.47 13.58 -5.75
C PHE A 176 -11.60 12.68 -5.26
N SER A 177 -12.47 13.24 -4.44
CA SER A 177 -13.70 12.59 -4.00
C SER A 177 -14.87 13.55 -4.19
N SER A 178 -16.07 13.02 -4.38
CA SER A 178 -17.31 13.79 -4.30
C SER A 178 -17.86 13.82 -2.87
N ASP A 179 -17.37 12.95 -1.99
CA ASP A 179 -17.80 12.84 -0.60
C ASP A 179 -16.58 12.49 0.28
N LEU A 180 -16.39 13.21 1.37
CA LEU A 180 -15.34 12.99 2.36
C LEU A 180 -15.84 12.27 3.63
N THR A 181 -17.08 11.84 3.65
CA THR A 181 -17.71 11.27 4.85
C THR A 181 -16.88 10.16 5.46
N PHE A 182 -16.43 9.19 4.65
CA PHE A 182 -15.66 8.05 5.14
C PHE A 182 -14.23 8.43 5.54
N PHE A 183 -13.59 9.36 4.85
CA PHE A 183 -12.28 9.90 5.25
C PHE A 183 -12.33 10.60 6.61
N ILE A 184 -13.40 11.37 6.87
CA ILE A 184 -13.62 12.07 8.14
C ILE A 184 -14.00 11.07 9.26
N ARG A 185 -14.91 10.11 8.99
CA ARG A 185 -15.27 9.06 9.93
C ARG A 185 -14.06 8.23 10.33
N GLY A 186 -13.22 7.88 9.37
CA GLY A 186 -11.96 7.18 9.61
C GLY A 186 -10.89 8.03 10.31
N GLY A 187 -11.05 9.34 10.43
CA GLY A 187 -10.09 10.25 11.06
C GLY A 187 -8.84 10.54 10.23
N ARG A 188 -8.80 10.19 8.95
CA ARG A 188 -7.65 10.44 8.05
C ARG A 188 -7.69 11.82 7.41
N ILE A 189 -8.85 12.48 7.42
CA ILE A 189 -9.01 13.89 7.10
C ILE A 189 -9.74 14.56 8.27
N SER A 190 -9.23 15.70 8.77
CA SER A 190 -9.88 16.41 9.86
C SER A 190 -11.21 17.02 9.41
N LYS A 191 -12.17 17.16 10.33
CA LYS A 191 -13.46 17.81 10.06
C LYS A 191 -13.27 19.24 9.53
N THR A 192 -12.26 19.96 10.01
CA THR A 192 -11.93 21.33 9.59
C THR A 192 -11.31 21.37 8.19
N ALA A 193 -10.43 20.43 7.86
CA ALA A 193 -9.84 20.35 6.51
C ALA A 193 -10.87 19.86 5.48
N GLY A 194 -11.76 18.93 5.90
CA GLY A 194 -12.87 18.42 5.10
C GLY A 194 -14.11 19.34 5.11
N PHE A 195 -14.05 20.53 5.76
CA PHE A 195 -15.16 21.44 5.79
C PHE A 195 -15.43 22.08 4.42
N VAL A 196 -15.75 21.22 3.51
CA VAL A 196 -16.59 21.48 2.36
C VAL A 196 -17.93 20.90 2.78
N GLY A 197 -18.68 21.63 3.61
CA GLY A 197 -20.06 21.24 3.88
C GLY A 197 -20.69 20.77 2.58
N ASN A 198 -21.72 19.95 2.58
CA ASN A 198 -22.43 19.41 1.40
C ASN A 198 -22.75 20.48 0.34
N VAL A 199 -21.73 21.17 -0.16
CA VAL A 199 -21.84 22.13 -1.24
C VAL A 199 -21.89 21.32 -2.52
N LEU A 200 -23.08 21.26 -3.07
CA LEU A 200 -23.41 20.56 -4.30
C LEU A 200 -22.32 20.79 -5.37
N ASN A 201 -21.79 19.69 -5.92
CA ASN A 201 -20.81 19.71 -7.00
C ASN A 201 -19.39 20.22 -6.66
N ILE A 202 -18.97 20.24 -5.40
CA ILE A 202 -17.55 20.47 -5.07
C ILE A 202 -16.85 19.14 -4.90
N CYS A 203 -15.75 18.98 -5.61
CA CYS A 203 -14.84 17.85 -5.49
C CYS A 203 -13.56 18.31 -4.77
N PRO A 204 -13.30 17.91 -3.52
CA PRO A 204 -11.99 18.08 -2.92
C PRO A 204 -10.94 17.38 -3.77
N PHE A 205 -9.93 18.11 -4.20
CA PHE A 205 -8.79 17.61 -4.94
C PHE A 205 -7.62 17.49 -3.97
N MET A 206 -7.10 16.30 -3.85
CA MET A 206 -6.23 15.90 -2.76
C MET A 206 -4.96 15.23 -3.27
N ASN A 207 -3.96 15.19 -2.41
CA ASN A 207 -2.80 14.34 -2.61
C ASN A 207 -2.35 13.67 -1.31
N VAL A 208 -1.44 12.71 -1.42
CA VAL A 208 -0.61 12.25 -0.30
C VAL A 208 0.61 13.18 -0.24
N SER A 209 0.85 13.81 0.90
CA SER A 209 2.01 14.68 1.09
C SER A 209 3.31 13.87 1.27
N ASN A 210 4.47 14.54 1.25
CA ASN A 210 5.75 13.91 1.52
C ASN A 210 5.87 13.32 2.93
N GLU A 211 5.01 13.76 3.87
CA GLU A 211 4.85 13.17 5.21
C GLU A 211 3.83 12.01 5.23
N GLY A 212 3.37 11.59 4.07
CA GLY A 212 2.42 10.49 3.91
C GLY A 212 1.00 10.77 4.37
N LYS A 213 0.58 12.05 4.49
CA LYS A 213 -0.75 12.46 4.96
C LYS A 213 -1.67 12.82 3.80
N LEU A 214 -2.97 12.56 3.97
CA LEU A 214 -3.98 13.01 3.02
C LEU A 214 -4.23 14.51 3.19
N ILE A 215 -3.96 15.29 2.16
CA ILE A 215 -4.08 16.76 2.17
C ILE A 215 -5.06 17.22 1.10
N VAL A 216 -6.06 18.01 1.51
CA VAL A 216 -6.93 18.73 0.57
C VAL A 216 -6.13 19.92 0.03
N ARG A 217 -5.88 19.94 -1.28
CA ARG A 217 -5.13 20.99 -1.96
C ARG A 217 -6.03 22.03 -2.56
N GLU A 218 -7.09 21.61 -3.20
CA GLU A 218 -8.00 22.49 -3.94
C GLU A 218 -9.46 22.02 -3.78
N LYS A 219 -10.39 22.93 -4.01
CA LYS A 219 -11.83 22.69 -4.07
C LYS A 219 -12.30 22.96 -5.50
N ILE A 220 -12.48 21.90 -6.27
CA ILE A 220 -12.79 22.01 -7.69
C ILE A 220 -14.30 21.83 -7.88
N ARG A 221 -14.91 22.78 -8.62
CA ARG A 221 -16.32 22.63 -9.03
C ARG A 221 -16.43 21.60 -10.15
N THR A 222 -17.24 20.60 -9.94
CA THR A 222 -17.62 19.50 -10.84
C THR A 222 -16.54 18.42 -11.05
N LYS A 223 -16.99 17.18 -11.11
CA LYS A 223 -16.15 16.01 -11.41
C LYS A 223 -15.38 16.17 -12.72
N LYS A 224 -16.03 16.75 -13.76
CA LYS A 224 -15.38 16.98 -15.08
C LYS A 224 -14.15 17.88 -14.98
N LYS A 225 -14.21 18.95 -14.15
CA LYS A 225 -13.06 19.83 -13.94
C LYS A 225 -11.97 19.14 -13.09
N ALA A 226 -12.36 18.36 -12.08
CA ALA A 226 -11.42 17.61 -11.27
C ALA A 226 -10.62 16.60 -12.13
N ILE A 227 -11.27 15.90 -13.05
CA ILE A 227 -10.60 14.99 -14.00
C ILE A 227 -9.61 15.76 -14.88
N LYS A 228 -9.98 16.93 -15.40
CA LYS A 228 -9.05 17.76 -16.20
C LYS A 228 -7.84 18.20 -15.39
N GLU A 229 -8.05 18.61 -14.14
CA GLU A 229 -6.94 19.01 -13.25
C GLU A 229 -6.02 17.81 -12.94
N MET A 230 -6.59 16.61 -12.79
CA MET A 230 -5.81 15.37 -12.64
C MET A 230 -4.85 15.17 -13.82
N LEU A 231 -5.34 15.32 -15.06
CA LEU A 231 -4.51 15.20 -16.26
C LEU A 231 -3.41 16.27 -16.29
N VAL A 232 -3.74 17.52 -15.92
CA VAL A 232 -2.74 18.61 -15.83
C VAL A 232 -1.64 18.26 -14.82
N LYS A 233 -2.02 17.75 -13.63
CA LYS A 233 -1.03 17.30 -12.63
C LYS A 233 -0.18 16.14 -13.12
N MET A 234 -0.81 15.15 -13.77
CA MET A 234 -0.10 14.01 -14.37
C MET A 234 0.95 14.48 -15.37
N GLN A 235 0.58 15.33 -16.34
CA GLN A 235 1.50 15.87 -17.34
C GLN A 235 2.63 16.71 -16.73
N ALA A 236 2.32 17.49 -15.67
CA ALA A 236 3.31 18.37 -15.04
C ALA A 236 4.32 17.64 -14.16
N LEU A 237 3.96 16.45 -13.62
CA LEU A 237 4.76 15.72 -12.65
C LEU A 237 5.39 14.44 -13.21
N CYS A 238 4.99 14.00 -14.39
CA CYS A 238 5.59 12.85 -15.05
C CYS A 238 6.99 13.20 -15.55
N LYS A 239 7.99 12.38 -15.22
CA LYS A 239 9.38 12.59 -15.66
C LYS A 239 9.60 12.27 -17.14
N ASP A 240 8.86 11.29 -17.66
CA ASP A 240 9.11 10.70 -18.99
C ASP A 240 8.09 11.13 -20.06
N GLY A 241 7.25 12.12 -19.73
CA GLY A 241 6.10 12.48 -20.55
C GLY A 241 4.94 11.49 -20.35
N ALA A 242 3.72 11.96 -20.43
CA ALA A 242 2.54 11.11 -20.43
C ALA A 242 2.25 10.72 -21.89
N ASP A 243 2.87 9.66 -22.37
CA ASP A 243 2.53 9.02 -23.63
C ASP A 243 1.30 8.10 -23.46
#